data_2fea53d0a3348513aa1266fb3a1503c0
#
_entry.id   2fea53d0a3348513aa1266fb3a1503c0
#
_cell.length_a   1.000
_cell.length_b   1.000
_cell.length_c   1.000
_cell.angle_alpha   90.00
_cell.angle_beta   90.00
_cell.angle_gamma   90.00
#
_symmetry.space_group_name_H-M   'P 1'
#
loop_
_entity.id
_entity.type
_entity.pdbx_description
1 polymer ?
#
loop_
_entity_poly.entity_id
_entity_poly.type
_entity_poly.pdbx_seq_one_letter_code
_entity_poly.pdbx_strand_id
1 'polypeptide(L)'
;LSTQNRDTPSSSKSSLSYRDAGVDIDAGNSLVERIKPHARRTLRPEVLGGLGGFGALFEVPLDRYKQPVLVAGTDGVGTKLKLAMEMGKHDTIGID
;
A
#
# COMPACT_ATOMS: atom_id res chain seq x y z
N LEU A 1 5.29 33.88 -15.89
CA LEU A 1 4.61 34.12 -15.62
C LEU A 1 4.13 34.42 -15.08
N SER A 2 4.53 34.39 -14.73
CA SER A 2 3.71 34.64 -14.28
C SER A 2 3.34 34.80 -13.83
N THR A 3 3.60 35.01 -13.49
CA THR A 3 2.83 35.27 -13.15
C THR A 3 2.37 35.30 -12.70
N GLN A 4 2.51 35.40 -12.45
CA GLN A 4 1.82 35.46 -12.13
C GLN A 4 1.54 35.12 -11.60
N ASN A 5 1.81 35.37 -11.28
CA ASN A 5 1.31 35.18 -10.89
C ASN A 5 1.37 34.88 -10.42
N ARG A 6 1.62 34.90 -9.99
CA ARG A 6 1.39 34.62 -9.59
C ARG A 6 1.33 34.36 -8.78
N ASP A 7 1.76 34.69 -8.49
CA ASP A 7 1.49 34.51 -7.70
C ASP A 7 1.21 34.20 -6.95
N THR A 8 1.27 34.08 -6.71
CA THR A 8 0.87 33.55 -6.06
C THR A 8 0.46 33.13 -5.51
N PRO A 9 0.29 33.01 -5.03
CA PRO A 9 -0.06 32.25 -4.55
C PRO A 9 -0.58 31.73 -4.26
N SER A 10 -0.62 31.55 -4.03
CA SER A 10 -1.02 30.97 -3.82
C SER A 10 -1.13 30.30 -3.87
N SER A 11 -0.83 30.11 -3.65
CA SER A 11 -0.90 29.37 -3.84
C SER A 11 -1.14 28.49 -3.76
N SER A 12 -0.59 28.57 -3.33
CA SER A 12 -0.85 27.30 -3.14
C SER A 12 -2.18 26.84 -3.14
N LYS A 13 -2.92 27.40 -3.12
CA LYS A 13 -4.15 27.00 -3.15
C LYS A 13 -4.60 26.50 -4.40
N SER A 14 -4.06 26.84 -5.32
CA SER A 14 -4.40 26.35 -6.60
C SER A 14 -3.85 24.97 -6.87
N SER A 15 -2.78 24.60 -6.21
CA SER A 15 -2.22 23.26 -6.39
C SER A 15 -2.84 22.32 -5.37
N LEU A 16 -3.31 21.20 -5.86
CA LEU A 16 -3.83 20.14 -5.00
C LEU A 16 -2.66 19.31 -4.47
N SER A 17 -2.61 19.12 -3.17
CA SER A 17 -1.69 18.18 -2.58
C SER A 17 -2.29 16.77 -2.62
N TYR A 18 -1.45 15.76 -2.44
CA TYR A 18 -1.95 14.39 -2.32
C TYR A 18 -2.92 14.26 -1.16
N ARG A 19 -2.67 14.99 -0.08
CA ARG A 19 -3.53 14.95 1.09
C ARG A 19 -4.92 15.52 0.77
N ASP A 20 -4.98 16.61 0.02
CA ASP A 20 -6.24 17.21 -0.40
C ASP A 20 -7.05 16.25 -1.26
N ALA A 21 -6.39 15.41 -2.03
CA ALA A 21 -7.03 14.39 -2.85
C ALA A 21 -7.33 13.11 -2.08
N GLY A 22 -7.14 13.09 -0.77
CA GLY A 22 -7.39 11.90 0.05
C GLY A 22 -6.20 10.98 0.22
N VAL A 23 -5.01 11.41 -0.22
CA VAL A 23 -3.79 10.62 -0.11
C VAL A 23 -2.87 11.27 0.91
N ASP A 24 -2.66 10.59 2.02
CA ASP A 24 -1.76 11.06 3.07
C ASP A 24 -0.47 10.23 3.02
N ILE A 25 0.57 10.82 2.45
CA ILE A 25 1.85 10.14 2.25
C ILE A 25 2.51 9.81 3.60
N ASP A 26 2.42 10.72 4.56
CA ASP A 26 3.02 10.49 5.87
C ASP A 26 2.31 9.35 6.61
N ALA A 27 0.99 9.30 6.52
CA ALA A 27 0.22 8.21 7.11
C ALA A 27 0.58 6.89 6.44
N GLY A 28 0.76 6.88 5.13
CA GLY A 28 1.18 5.69 4.40
C GLY A 28 2.54 5.21 4.84
N ASN A 29 3.50 6.13 4.98
CA ASN A 29 4.85 5.79 5.43
C ASN A 29 4.83 5.25 6.85
N SER A 30 4.04 5.85 7.73
CA SER A 30 3.89 5.36 9.10
C SER A 30 3.29 3.97 9.13
N LEU A 31 2.30 3.71 8.28
CA LEU A 31 1.69 2.38 8.18
C LEU A 31 2.72 1.34 7.78
N VAL A 32 3.54 1.64 6.79
CA VAL A 32 4.59 0.72 6.32
C VAL A 32 5.51 0.35 7.49
N GLU A 33 5.94 1.33 8.29
CA GLU A 33 6.79 1.05 9.43
C GLU A 33 6.08 0.17 10.47
N ARG A 34 4.79 0.39 10.67
CA ARG A 34 4.03 -0.37 11.67
C ARG A 34 3.78 -1.81 11.26
N ILE A 35 3.66 -2.09 9.96
CA ILE A 35 3.40 -3.46 9.49
C ILE A 35 4.66 -4.27 9.28
N LYS A 36 5.84 -3.64 9.24
CA LYS A 36 7.09 -4.37 9.02
C LYS A 36 7.30 -5.56 9.96
N PRO A 37 7.11 -5.42 11.28
CA PRO A 37 7.28 -6.59 12.15
C PRO A 37 6.25 -7.68 11.89
N HIS A 38 5.04 -7.33 11.48
CA HIS A 38 4.02 -8.31 11.12
C HIS A 38 4.39 -9.04 9.84
N ALA A 39 4.81 -8.30 8.82
CA ALA A 39 5.25 -8.89 7.56
C ALA A 39 6.46 -9.79 7.77
N ARG A 40 7.38 -9.38 8.65
CA ARG A 40 8.58 -10.16 8.94
C ARG A 40 8.26 -11.55 9.48
N ARG A 41 7.18 -11.67 10.24
CA ARG A 41 6.77 -12.96 10.79
C ARG A 41 6.21 -13.93 9.74
N THR A 42 5.90 -13.44 8.55
CA THR A 42 5.37 -14.27 7.47
C THR A 42 6.41 -14.64 6.42
N LEU A 43 7.65 -14.21 6.61
CA LEU A 43 8.69 -14.46 5.64
C LEU A 43 9.05 -15.94 5.57
N ARG A 44 9.38 -16.38 4.36
CA ARG A 44 9.86 -17.71 4.05
C ARG A 44 11.20 -17.58 3.34
N PRO A 45 12.01 -18.66 3.27
CA PRO A 45 13.30 -18.59 2.58
C PRO A 45 13.20 -18.14 1.12
N GLU A 46 12.07 -18.42 0.47
CA GLU A 46 11.87 -18.03 -0.93
C GLU A 46 11.64 -16.55 -1.14
N VAL A 47 11.30 -15.80 -0.09
CA VAL A 47 11.11 -14.35 -0.20
C VAL A 47 12.46 -13.67 -0.20
N LEU A 48 12.80 -12.98 -1.29
CA LEU A 48 14.12 -12.43 -1.50
C LEU A 48 14.25 -10.96 -1.14
N GLY A 49 13.25 -10.38 -0.50
CA GLY A 49 13.32 -8.98 -0.12
C GLY A 49 12.32 -8.66 0.96
N GLY A 50 12.40 -7.42 1.45
CA GLY A 50 11.47 -6.91 2.45
C GLY A 50 10.55 -5.86 1.86
N LEU A 51 9.78 -5.22 2.74
CA LEU A 51 8.92 -4.10 2.35
C LEU A 51 9.78 -2.90 1.97
N GLY A 52 9.28 -2.12 1.01
CA GLY A 52 9.89 -0.86 0.63
C GLY A 52 10.52 -0.83 -0.75
N GLY A 53 10.54 -1.95 -1.46
CA GLY A 53 11.02 -1.99 -2.83
C GLY A 53 9.89 -1.82 -3.84
N PHE A 54 10.25 -1.69 -5.10
CA PHE A 54 9.29 -1.54 -6.18
C PHE A 54 8.48 -2.79 -6.43
N GLY A 55 9.01 -3.94 -6.11
CA GLY A 55 8.32 -5.19 -6.35
C GLY A 55 8.69 -6.20 -5.30
N ALA A 56 7.94 -7.28 -5.31
CA ALA A 56 8.21 -8.40 -4.45
C ALA A 56 8.95 -9.47 -5.24
N LEU A 57 9.98 -10.01 -4.63
CA LEU A 57 10.78 -11.06 -5.24
C LEU A 57 10.53 -12.37 -4.49
N PHE A 58 10.16 -13.38 -5.24
CA PHE A 58 9.90 -14.70 -4.68
C PHE A 58 10.55 -15.74 -5.59
N GLU A 59 11.44 -16.53 -5.01
CA GLU A 59 12.13 -17.56 -5.76
C GLU A 59 11.30 -18.84 -5.74
N VAL A 60 10.83 -19.26 -6.90
CA VAL A 60 10.03 -20.47 -6.98
C VAL A 60 10.92 -21.67 -6.71
N PRO A 61 10.59 -22.52 -5.70
CA PRO A 61 11.43 -23.68 -5.38
C PRO A 61 11.18 -24.80 -6.38
N LEU A 62 11.95 -24.79 -7.46
CA LEU A 62 11.81 -25.74 -8.56
C LEU A 62 12.18 -27.16 -8.16
N ASP A 63 12.86 -27.33 -7.05
CA ASP A 63 13.14 -28.66 -6.48
C ASP A 63 11.91 -29.32 -5.87
N ARG A 64 10.88 -28.53 -5.55
CA ARG A 64 9.64 -29.04 -4.95
C ARG A 64 8.48 -29.11 -5.92
N TYR A 65 8.49 -28.29 -6.96
CA TYR A 65 7.35 -28.17 -7.88
C TYR A 65 7.81 -28.43 -9.31
N LYS A 66 7.13 -29.30 -10.01
CA LYS A 66 7.49 -29.66 -11.37
C LYS A 66 7.06 -28.61 -12.39
N GLN A 67 5.84 -28.10 -12.25
CA GLN A 67 5.28 -27.12 -13.18
C GLN A 67 4.51 -26.08 -12.36
N PRO A 68 5.21 -25.23 -11.65
CA PRO A 68 4.54 -24.27 -10.79
C PRO A 68 3.80 -23.22 -11.60
N VAL A 69 2.63 -22.85 -11.12
CA VAL A 69 1.86 -21.73 -11.65
C VAL A 69 1.67 -20.72 -10.52
N LEU A 70 2.10 -19.51 -10.76
CA LEU A 70 1.91 -18.44 -9.78
C LEU A 70 0.56 -17.79 -10.01
N VAL A 71 -0.21 -17.68 -8.95
CA VAL A 71 -1.48 -16.96 -8.97
C VAL A 71 -1.36 -15.79 -8.03
N ALA A 72 -1.49 -14.59 -8.56
CA ALA A 72 -1.41 -13.37 -7.76
C ALA A 72 -2.66 -12.55 -8.02
N GLY A 73 -3.27 -12.07 -6.95
CA GLY A 73 -4.43 -11.22 -7.05
C GLY A 73 -4.51 -10.31 -5.84
N THR A 74 -5.08 -9.14 -6.07
CA THR A 74 -5.26 -8.15 -5.01
C THR A 74 -6.67 -7.62 -5.10
N ASP A 75 -7.34 -7.54 -3.97
CA ASP A 75 -8.70 -7.03 -3.90
C ASP A 75 -8.75 -5.90 -2.89
N GLY A 76 -9.32 -4.77 -3.31
CA GLY A 76 -9.47 -3.61 -2.43
C GLY A 76 -10.59 -3.74 -1.42
N VAL A 77 -11.39 -4.81 -1.49
CA VAL A 77 -12.53 -5.11 -0.60
C VAL A 77 -13.47 -3.91 -0.40
N GLY A 78 -13.86 -3.28 -1.51
CA GLY A 78 -14.59 -2.00 -1.50
C GLY A 78 -15.80 -1.96 -0.57
N THR A 79 -16.76 -2.86 -0.75
CA THR A 79 -17.98 -2.88 0.06
C THR A 79 -17.66 -3.21 1.52
N LYS A 80 -16.79 -4.17 1.77
CA LYS A 80 -16.42 -4.54 3.12
C LYS A 80 -15.65 -3.43 3.81
N LEU A 81 -14.80 -2.72 3.08
CA LEU A 81 -14.09 -1.58 3.62
C LEU A 81 -15.06 -0.49 4.07
N LYS A 82 -16.08 -0.22 3.26
CA LYS A 82 -17.09 0.76 3.62
C LYS A 82 -17.83 0.35 4.89
N LEU A 83 -18.22 -0.91 5.01
CA LEU A 83 -18.88 -1.42 6.21
C LEU A 83 -17.96 -1.33 7.42
N ALA A 84 -16.68 -1.66 7.25
CA ALA A 84 -15.72 -1.57 8.34
C ALA A 84 -15.61 -0.14 8.87
N MET A 85 -15.58 0.84 7.97
CA MET A 85 -15.52 2.25 8.36
C MET A 85 -16.79 2.69 9.07
N GLU A 86 -17.94 2.27 8.60
CA GLU A 86 -19.22 2.64 9.21
C GLU A 86 -19.42 2.02 10.58
N MET A 87 -18.92 0.79 10.75
CA MET A 87 -19.06 0.06 12.02
C MET A 87 -17.91 0.30 12.99
N GLY A 88 -16.84 0.94 12.53
CA GLY A 88 -15.63 1.13 13.33
C GLY A 88 -14.90 -0.17 13.65
N LYS A 89 -15.09 -1.22 12.82
CA LYS A 89 -14.48 -2.52 13.05
C LYS A 89 -13.51 -2.83 11.90
N HIS A 90 -12.23 -2.92 12.22
CA HIS A 90 -11.19 -3.03 11.20
C HIS A 90 -10.32 -4.29 11.34
N ASP A 91 -10.54 -5.09 12.35
CA ASP A 91 -9.65 -6.20 12.69
C ASP A 91 -10.01 -7.51 11.98
N THR A 92 -11.06 -7.53 11.17
CA THR A 92 -11.50 -8.74 10.49
C THR A 92 -11.47 -8.65 8.98
N ILE A 93 -11.40 -7.44 8.43
CA ILE A 93 -11.52 -7.25 6.99
C ILE A 93 -10.37 -7.91 6.23
N GLY A 94 -9.21 -7.99 6.85
CA GLY A 94 -8.04 -8.60 6.22
C GLY A 94 -8.09 -10.11 6.14
N ILE A 95 -9.06 -10.74 6.78
CA ILE A 95 -9.20 -12.19 6.71
C ILE A 95 -9.59 -12.65 5.31
N ASP A 96 -10.34 -11.82 4.61
CA ASP A 96 -10.72 -12.12 3.23
C ASP A 96 -9.53 -12.07 2.30
#